data_1e72d16039f03976e58e7b45fbb63225
#
_entry.id   1e72d16039f03976e58e7b45fbb63225
#
_cell.length_a   1.000
_cell.length_b   1.000
_cell.length_c   1.000
_cell.angle_alpha   90.00
_cell.angle_beta   90.00
_cell.angle_gamma   90.00
#
_symmetry.space_group_name_H-M   'P 1'
#
loop_
_entity.id
_entity.type
_entity.pdbx_description
1 polymer ?
#
loop_
_entity_poly.entity_id
_entity_poly.type
_entity_poly.pdbx_seq_one_letter_code
_entity_poly.pdbx_strand_id
1 'polypeptide(L)'
;SANGPLSTPRMPEVAGMARFQGESFHTAQWDYGVDLKGKSVGIIGTGASAAQVITSIADEVETLTVFQRSATWALPRDDEPTPPAIVDAFKKGGYSESLRFIDWANGPQPNPDLPFTFETLHDAEANAKLCGAIAKRIKADVNDPDLAELLTPDYPFFCKRVLFIDDYYTTFNKPNVRLINDPEGVIGVTETGVE
;
A
#
# COMPACT_ATOMS: atom_id res chain seq x y z
N SER A 1 14.75 -9.02 -23.15
CA SER A 1 13.51 -8.72 -22.44
C SER A 1 13.83 -7.98 -21.14
N ALA A 2 12.98 -7.07 -20.75
CA ALA A 2 13.16 -6.23 -19.56
C ALA A 2 12.06 -6.52 -18.51
N ASN A 3 11.81 -7.79 -18.22
CA ASN A 3 10.69 -8.22 -17.38
C ASN A 3 10.86 -7.88 -15.89
N GLY A 4 12.09 -7.58 -15.46
CA GLY A 4 12.39 -7.31 -14.05
C GLY A 4 12.23 -8.55 -13.13
N PRO A 5 12.56 -8.41 -11.83
CA PRO A 5 12.54 -9.53 -10.89
C PRO A 5 11.13 -9.90 -10.38
N LEU A 6 10.12 -9.06 -10.63
CA LEU A 6 8.76 -9.23 -10.10
C LEU A 6 7.77 -9.77 -11.15
N SER A 7 8.26 -10.37 -12.22
CA SER A 7 7.44 -10.84 -13.34
C SER A 7 6.74 -12.18 -13.08
N THR A 8 7.19 -12.96 -12.09
CA THR A 8 6.62 -14.27 -11.79
C THR A 8 5.85 -14.20 -10.45
N PRO A 9 4.53 -14.40 -10.47
CA PRO A 9 3.75 -14.42 -9.23
C PRO A 9 4.10 -15.65 -8.41
N ARG A 10 4.11 -15.50 -7.08
CA ARG A 10 4.28 -16.59 -6.14
C ARG A 10 3.09 -16.64 -5.20
N MET A 11 2.33 -17.70 -5.27
CA MET A 11 1.28 -17.96 -4.30
C MET A 11 1.88 -18.33 -2.95
N PRO A 12 1.25 -17.93 -1.84
CA PRO A 12 1.71 -18.34 -0.52
C PRO A 12 1.57 -19.86 -0.36
N GLU A 13 2.59 -20.46 0.26
CA GLU A 13 2.57 -21.90 0.58
C GLU A 13 1.84 -22.10 1.93
N VAL A 14 0.53 -21.90 1.93
CA VAL A 14 -0.32 -22.02 3.11
C VAL A 14 -1.13 -23.32 3.04
N ALA A 15 -1.21 -24.02 4.17
CA ALA A 15 -1.98 -25.27 4.25
C ALA A 15 -3.46 -25.03 3.89
N GLY A 16 -4.03 -25.94 3.12
CA GLY A 16 -5.45 -25.88 2.79
C GLY A 16 -5.86 -25.00 1.61
N MET A 17 -4.96 -24.26 0.96
CA MET A 17 -5.28 -23.40 -0.18
C MET A 17 -6.14 -24.09 -1.25
N ALA A 18 -5.85 -25.35 -1.56
CA ALA A 18 -6.60 -26.15 -2.54
C ALA A 18 -8.02 -26.56 -2.09
N ARG A 19 -8.37 -26.34 -0.83
CA ARG A 19 -9.70 -26.66 -0.29
C ARG A 19 -10.66 -25.48 -0.35
N PHE A 20 -10.13 -24.28 -0.53
CA PHE A 20 -10.95 -23.07 -0.58
C PHE A 20 -11.95 -23.16 -1.74
N GLN A 21 -13.22 -22.95 -1.43
CA GLN A 21 -14.32 -23.05 -2.41
C GLN A 21 -14.67 -21.71 -3.06
N GLY A 22 -14.10 -20.62 -2.56
CA GLY A 22 -14.25 -19.29 -3.17
C GLY A 22 -13.21 -19.03 -4.25
N GLU A 23 -13.37 -17.89 -4.92
CA GLU A 23 -12.40 -17.41 -5.90
C GLU A 23 -11.08 -16.99 -5.21
N SER A 24 -9.96 -17.39 -5.79
CA SER A 24 -8.63 -17.08 -5.27
C SER A 24 -7.65 -16.85 -6.40
N PHE A 25 -6.99 -15.70 -6.39
CA PHE A 25 -6.00 -15.34 -7.41
C PHE A 25 -4.92 -14.40 -6.86
N HIS A 26 -3.79 -14.38 -7.53
CA HIS A 26 -2.69 -13.47 -7.21
C HIS A 26 -2.93 -12.11 -7.89
N THR A 27 -2.60 -11.01 -7.21
CA THR A 27 -2.78 -9.64 -7.75
C THR A 27 -2.08 -9.38 -9.09
N ALA A 28 -0.99 -10.10 -9.39
CA ALA A 28 -0.32 -10.04 -10.69
C ALA A 28 -1.03 -10.85 -11.79
N GLN A 29 -2.03 -11.65 -11.43
CA GLN A 29 -2.87 -12.43 -12.32
C GLN A 29 -4.33 -12.18 -11.96
N TRP A 30 -4.72 -10.89 -12.02
CA TRP A 30 -6.05 -10.46 -11.65
C TRP A 30 -7.11 -11.11 -12.55
N ASP A 31 -8.10 -11.72 -11.93
CA ASP A 31 -9.22 -12.30 -12.66
C ASP A 31 -10.33 -11.25 -12.82
N TYR A 32 -10.41 -10.69 -14.01
CA TYR A 32 -11.44 -9.69 -14.38
C TYR A 32 -12.84 -10.29 -14.54
N GLY A 33 -12.97 -11.61 -14.53
CA GLY A 33 -14.26 -12.28 -14.57
C GLY A 33 -14.97 -12.35 -13.22
N VAL A 34 -14.24 -12.08 -12.13
CA VAL A 34 -14.78 -12.11 -10.77
C VAL A 34 -15.32 -10.73 -10.39
N ASP A 35 -16.64 -10.66 -10.15
CA ASP A 35 -17.28 -9.48 -9.57
C ASP A 35 -17.12 -9.50 -8.04
N LEU A 36 -16.45 -8.49 -7.49
CA LEU A 36 -16.19 -8.33 -6.06
C LEU A 36 -17.32 -7.60 -5.32
N LYS A 37 -18.26 -7.00 -6.03
CA LYS A 37 -19.33 -6.19 -5.45
C LYS A 37 -20.18 -7.01 -4.46
N GLY A 38 -20.26 -6.50 -3.22
CA GLY A 38 -21.04 -7.13 -2.16
C GLY A 38 -20.50 -8.48 -1.68
N LYS A 39 -19.24 -8.81 -1.98
CA LYS A 39 -18.59 -10.04 -1.50
C LYS A 39 -17.72 -9.77 -0.27
N SER A 40 -17.49 -10.83 0.51
CA SER A 40 -16.48 -10.85 1.55
C SER A 40 -15.12 -11.19 0.93
N VAL A 41 -14.16 -10.29 1.04
CA VAL A 41 -12.84 -10.42 0.41
C VAL A 41 -11.75 -10.44 1.46
N GLY A 42 -10.83 -11.41 1.36
CA GLY A 42 -9.61 -11.50 2.14
C GLY A 42 -8.38 -11.12 1.32
N ILE A 43 -7.51 -10.25 1.85
CA ILE A 43 -6.24 -9.89 1.22
C ILE A 43 -5.10 -10.36 2.13
N ILE A 44 -4.25 -11.24 1.62
CA ILE A 44 -3.07 -11.73 2.35
C ILE A 44 -1.87 -10.85 2.00
N GLY A 45 -1.39 -10.11 2.99
CA GLY A 45 -0.23 -9.22 2.89
C GLY A 45 -0.58 -7.74 2.76
N THR A 46 0.45 -6.90 3.00
CA THR A 46 0.38 -5.43 3.04
C THR A 46 1.45 -4.77 2.14
N GLY A 47 1.93 -5.50 1.12
CA GLY A 47 2.86 -4.95 0.14
C GLY A 47 2.20 -4.00 -0.85
N ALA A 48 2.98 -3.40 -1.75
CA ALA A 48 2.53 -2.33 -2.66
C ALA A 48 1.28 -2.70 -3.47
N SER A 49 1.20 -3.92 -4.01
CA SER A 49 0.02 -4.37 -4.75
C SER A 49 -1.20 -4.51 -3.85
N ALA A 50 -1.02 -5.11 -2.66
CA ALA A 50 -2.11 -5.28 -1.70
C ALA A 50 -2.63 -3.91 -1.23
N ALA A 51 -1.77 -2.95 -0.90
CA ALA A 51 -2.18 -1.62 -0.47
C ALA A 51 -3.04 -0.91 -1.53
N GLN A 52 -2.65 -0.99 -2.80
CA GLN A 52 -3.43 -0.41 -3.90
C GLN A 52 -4.79 -1.11 -4.06
N VAL A 53 -4.84 -2.44 -3.95
CA VAL A 53 -6.10 -3.18 -4.01
C VAL A 53 -6.99 -2.83 -2.82
N ILE A 54 -6.45 -2.78 -1.59
CA ILE A 54 -7.19 -2.43 -0.37
C ILE A 54 -7.91 -1.09 -0.55
N THR A 55 -7.20 -0.05 -0.97
CA THR A 55 -7.81 1.28 -1.16
C THR A 55 -8.82 1.33 -2.29
N SER A 56 -8.61 0.54 -3.34
CA SER A 56 -9.46 0.55 -4.54
C SER A 56 -10.79 -0.17 -4.36
N ILE A 57 -10.81 -1.30 -3.62
CA ILE A 57 -12.01 -2.15 -3.53
C ILE A 57 -12.82 -1.96 -2.24
N ALA A 58 -12.29 -1.23 -1.26
CA ALA A 58 -12.92 -1.09 0.06
C ALA A 58 -14.36 -0.59 0.02
N ASP A 59 -14.73 0.23 -0.97
CA ASP A 59 -16.09 0.75 -1.14
C ASP A 59 -17.03 -0.18 -1.94
N GLU A 60 -16.48 -1.19 -2.61
CA GLU A 60 -17.25 -2.09 -3.48
C GLU A 60 -17.66 -3.38 -2.78
N VAL A 61 -16.84 -3.84 -1.84
CA VAL A 61 -17.01 -5.13 -1.17
C VAL A 61 -17.90 -5.02 0.07
N GLU A 62 -18.58 -6.09 0.44
CA GLU A 62 -19.36 -6.16 1.67
C GLU A 62 -18.44 -6.13 2.90
N THR A 63 -17.41 -6.95 2.91
CA THR A 63 -16.37 -6.96 3.93
C THR A 63 -14.99 -7.13 3.31
N LEU A 64 -14.01 -6.41 3.85
CA LEU A 64 -12.61 -6.50 3.47
C LEU A 64 -11.78 -6.89 4.69
N THR A 65 -11.19 -8.08 4.67
CA THR A 65 -10.29 -8.53 5.73
C THR A 65 -8.86 -8.53 5.22
N VAL A 66 -8.00 -7.75 5.86
CA VAL A 66 -6.57 -7.65 5.54
C VAL A 66 -5.77 -8.47 6.53
N PHE A 67 -5.03 -9.45 6.04
CA PHE A 67 -4.15 -10.28 6.84
C PHE A 67 -2.73 -9.72 6.79
N GLN A 68 -2.31 -9.15 7.89
CA GLN A 68 -1.01 -8.50 8.06
C GLN A 68 -0.08 -9.36 8.90
N ARG A 69 1.13 -9.60 8.40
CA ARG A 69 2.23 -10.18 9.19
C ARG A 69 3.13 -9.10 9.79
N SER A 70 3.32 -8.02 9.08
CA SER A 70 4.06 -6.84 9.54
C SER A 70 3.50 -5.60 8.86
N ALA A 71 3.40 -4.51 9.63
CA ALA A 71 2.98 -3.23 9.11
C ALA A 71 3.92 -2.68 8.03
N THR A 72 3.45 -1.74 7.24
CA THR A 72 4.24 -1.12 6.17
C THR A 72 4.26 0.40 6.32
N TRP A 73 5.42 1.01 6.03
CA TRP A 73 5.50 2.45 5.91
C TRP A 73 4.83 2.91 4.62
N ALA A 74 3.77 3.70 4.74
CA ALA A 74 3.11 4.35 3.62
C ALA A 74 3.14 5.87 3.81
N LEU A 75 3.51 6.57 2.75
CA LEU A 75 3.50 8.02 2.66
C LEU A 75 2.47 8.43 1.62
N PRO A 76 1.89 9.62 1.73
CA PRO A 76 1.01 10.13 0.71
C PRO A 76 1.78 10.28 -0.60
N ARG A 77 1.08 10.03 -1.67
CA ARG A 77 1.55 10.27 -3.02
C ARG A 77 1.28 11.71 -3.46
N ASP A 78 0.29 12.33 -2.81
CA ASP A 78 -0.22 13.67 -3.13
C ASP A 78 -0.60 13.77 -4.61
N ASP A 79 -1.40 12.79 -5.07
CA ASP A 79 -1.74 12.61 -6.49
C ASP A 79 -2.79 13.66 -6.89
N GLU A 80 -2.34 14.69 -7.60
CA GLU A 80 -3.19 15.77 -8.12
C GLU A 80 -3.34 15.69 -9.63
N PRO A 81 -4.47 16.15 -10.18
CA PRO A 81 -4.64 16.27 -11.63
C PRO A 81 -3.55 17.14 -12.25
N THR A 82 -2.93 16.64 -13.30
CA THR A 82 -1.91 17.41 -14.02
C THR A 82 -2.46 18.75 -14.48
N PRO A 83 -1.85 19.89 -14.11
CA PRO A 83 -2.32 21.21 -14.51
C PRO A 83 -2.51 21.31 -16.04
N PRO A 84 -3.59 21.94 -16.52
CA PRO A 84 -3.89 22.04 -17.97
C PRO A 84 -2.74 22.64 -18.78
N ALA A 85 -2.03 23.64 -18.24
CA ALA A 85 -0.88 24.24 -18.90
C ALA A 85 0.26 23.25 -19.20
N ILE A 86 0.45 22.28 -18.29
CA ILE A 86 1.44 21.22 -18.45
C ILE A 86 0.96 20.21 -19.51
N VAL A 87 -0.32 19.83 -19.47
CA VAL A 87 -0.92 18.97 -20.49
C VAL A 87 -0.78 19.59 -21.88
N ASP A 88 -1.00 20.90 -22.01
CA ASP A 88 -0.86 21.62 -23.27
C ASP A 88 0.60 21.72 -23.73
N ALA A 89 1.54 21.90 -22.81
CA ALA A 89 2.97 21.88 -23.12
C ALA A 89 3.40 20.50 -23.66
N PHE A 90 2.94 19.42 -23.05
CA PHE A 90 3.16 18.05 -23.55
C PHE A 90 2.63 17.86 -24.96
N LYS A 91 1.41 18.31 -25.23
CA LYS A 91 0.79 18.17 -26.55
C LYS A 91 1.53 18.97 -27.63
N LYS A 92 2.11 20.12 -27.30
CA LYS A 92 2.82 21.00 -28.23
C LYS A 92 4.29 20.63 -28.42
N GLY A 93 4.99 20.29 -27.34
CA GLY A 93 6.44 20.13 -27.31
C GLY A 93 6.93 18.69 -27.40
N GLY A 94 6.05 17.72 -27.29
CA GLY A 94 6.39 16.29 -27.35
C GLY A 94 7.37 15.85 -26.26
N TYR A 95 8.29 14.94 -26.61
CA TYR A 95 9.20 14.30 -25.65
C TYR A 95 10.14 15.26 -24.93
N SER A 96 10.62 16.29 -25.59
CA SER A 96 11.52 17.28 -24.98
C SER A 96 10.86 18.07 -23.85
N GLU A 97 9.59 18.40 -23.98
CA GLU A 97 8.82 19.08 -22.92
C GLU A 97 8.47 18.10 -21.78
N SER A 98 8.26 16.82 -22.11
CA SER A 98 8.05 15.81 -21.09
C SER A 98 9.26 15.62 -20.17
N LEU A 99 10.48 15.68 -20.70
CA LEU A 99 11.71 15.62 -19.89
C LEU A 99 11.81 16.81 -18.93
N ARG A 100 11.54 18.02 -19.39
CA ARG A 100 11.54 19.22 -18.53
C ARG A 100 10.51 19.12 -17.41
N PHE A 101 9.36 18.52 -17.70
CA PHE A 101 8.33 18.29 -16.70
C PHE A 101 8.78 17.24 -15.68
N ILE A 102 9.42 16.15 -16.12
CA ILE A 102 9.97 15.13 -15.22
C ILE A 102 11.01 15.73 -14.29
N ASP A 103 11.90 16.59 -14.80
CA ASP A 103 12.87 17.30 -13.97
C ASP A 103 12.20 18.20 -12.93
N TRP A 104 11.13 18.87 -13.29
CA TRP A 104 10.34 19.68 -12.36
C TRP A 104 9.60 18.83 -11.32
N ALA A 105 8.95 17.76 -11.75
CA ALA A 105 8.18 16.87 -10.87
C ALA A 105 9.07 16.05 -9.92
N ASN A 106 10.29 15.74 -10.34
CA ASN A 106 11.28 15.04 -9.52
C ASN A 106 12.17 16.00 -8.70
N GLY A 107 12.00 17.31 -8.85
CA GLY A 107 12.65 18.27 -7.98
C GLY A 107 12.27 18.04 -6.53
N PRO A 108 13.17 18.33 -5.57
CA PRO A 108 12.88 18.12 -4.16
C PRO A 108 11.67 18.97 -3.77
N GLN A 109 10.54 18.31 -3.54
CA GLN A 109 9.37 18.87 -2.89
C GLN A 109 9.46 18.50 -1.41
N PRO A 110 10.11 19.31 -0.57
CA PRO A 110 10.19 18.99 0.85
C PRO A 110 8.78 19.08 1.42
N ASN A 111 8.24 17.94 1.82
CA ASN A 111 7.05 17.94 2.66
C ASN A 111 7.51 18.41 4.05
N PRO A 112 7.07 19.60 4.53
CA PRO A 112 7.54 20.15 5.80
C PRO A 112 7.13 19.27 7.00
N ASP A 113 6.11 18.45 6.85
CA ASP A 113 5.61 17.56 7.90
C ASP A 113 6.40 16.24 7.98
N LEU A 114 7.21 15.94 6.97
CA LEU A 114 8.02 14.74 6.90
C LEU A 114 9.49 15.13 6.76
N PRO A 115 10.29 15.09 7.84
CA PRO A 115 11.69 15.50 7.83
C PRO A 115 12.58 14.47 7.11
N PHE A 116 12.24 14.19 5.84
CA PHE A 116 13.00 13.29 5.00
C PHE A 116 14.18 14.03 4.38
N THR A 117 15.38 13.57 4.71
CA THR A 117 16.62 14.04 4.12
C THR A 117 17.47 12.82 3.74
N PHE A 118 18.53 13.03 2.97
CA PHE A 118 19.47 11.95 2.66
C PHE A 118 20.13 11.36 3.94
N GLU A 119 20.28 12.16 4.98
CA GLU A 119 20.78 11.74 6.29
C GLU A 119 19.89 10.69 6.95
N THR A 120 18.55 10.74 6.74
CA THR A 120 17.62 9.76 7.31
C THR A 120 17.91 8.32 6.88
N LEU A 121 18.66 8.12 5.79
CA LEU A 121 19.07 6.80 5.31
C LEU A 121 20.29 6.24 6.05
N HIS A 122 21.10 7.09 6.65
CA HIS A 122 22.40 6.73 7.18
C HIS A 122 22.57 7.06 8.67
N ASP A 123 21.75 7.95 9.20
CA ASP A 123 21.77 8.36 10.61
C ASP A 123 20.58 7.77 11.36
N ALA A 124 20.85 7.02 12.41
CA ALA A 124 19.83 6.32 13.18
C ALA A 124 18.90 7.28 13.93
N GLU A 125 19.40 8.43 14.41
CA GLU A 125 18.60 9.42 15.12
C GLU A 125 17.67 10.16 14.15
N ALA A 126 18.18 10.55 12.98
CA ALA A 126 17.39 11.17 11.94
C ALA A 126 16.30 10.21 11.42
N ASN A 127 16.63 8.91 11.23
CA ASN A 127 15.67 7.88 10.87
C ASN A 127 14.58 7.72 11.93
N ALA A 128 14.95 7.65 13.20
CA ALA A 128 14.00 7.53 14.30
C ALA A 128 13.04 8.75 14.40
N LYS A 129 13.55 9.96 14.15
CA LYS A 129 12.72 11.18 14.09
C LYS A 129 11.69 11.09 12.95
N LEU A 130 12.11 10.63 11.78
CA LEU A 130 11.23 10.42 10.64
C LEU A 130 10.15 9.36 10.94
N CYS A 131 10.56 8.20 11.50
CA CYS A 131 9.62 7.17 11.94
C CYS A 131 8.59 7.72 12.92
N GLY A 132 9.03 8.53 13.89
CA GLY A 132 8.15 9.18 14.87
C GLY A 132 7.16 10.16 14.23
N ALA A 133 7.58 10.93 13.23
CA ALA A 133 6.71 11.84 12.49
C ALA A 133 5.63 11.07 11.71
N ILE A 134 6.03 10.00 11.02
CA ILE A 134 5.08 9.15 10.26
C ILE A 134 4.13 8.42 11.22
N ALA A 135 4.62 7.87 12.34
CA ALA A 135 3.79 7.23 13.34
C ALA A 135 2.75 8.19 13.95
N LYS A 136 3.13 9.46 14.18
CA LYS A 136 2.19 10.50 14.62
C LYS A 136 1.10 10.75 13.59
N ARG A 137 1.45 10.74 12.31
CA ARG A 137 0.49 10.87 11.22
C ARG A 137 -0.46 9.67 11.18
N ILE A 138 0.05 8.43 11.26
CA ILE A 138 -0.78 7.23 11.30
C ILE A 138 -1.83 7.34 12.43
N LYS A 139 -1.40 7.78 13.62
CA LYS A 139 -2.29 8.00 14.77
C LYS A 139 -3.31 9.14 14.57
N ALA A 140 -3.05 10.06 13.66
CA ALA A 140 -4.01 11.10 13.29
C ALA A 140 -5.00 10.63 12.22
N ASP A 141 -4.55 9.76 11.30
CA ASP A 141 -5.33 9.25 10.17
C ASP A 141 -6.26 8.09 10.58
N VAL A 142 -5.90 7.32 11.62
CA VAL A 142 -6.65 6.14 12.09
C VAL A 142 -7.39 6.48 13.39
N ASN A 143 -8.71 6.28 13.38
CA ASN A 143 -9.59 6.66 14.49
C ASN A 143 -9.41 5.80 15.75
N ASP A 144 -9.12 4.50 15.55
CA ASP A 144 -8.92 3.53 16.63
C ASP A 144 -7.43 3.50 17.01
N PRO A 145 -7.07 3.87 18.27
CA PRO A 145 -5.68 3.91 18.71
C PRO A 145 -4.97 2.55 18.67
N ASP A 146 -5.68 1.45 18.98
CA ASP A 146 -5.11 0.11 18.98
C ASP A 146 -4.83 -0.32 17.54
N LEU A 147 -5.74 -0.03 16.62
CA LEU A 147 -5.54 -0.26 15.19
C LEU A 147 -4.42 0.60 14.62
N ALA A 148 -4.30 1.86 15.02
CA ALA A 148 -3.20 2.73 14.63
C ALA A 148 -1.84 2.18 15.06
N GLU A 149 -1.76 1.57 16.24
CA GLU A 149 -0.55 0.91 16.72
C GLU A 149 -0.20 -0.31 15.88
N LEU A 150 -1.17 -1.17 15.59
CA LEU A 150 -0.98 -2.34 14.71
C LEU A 150 -0.55 -1.97 13.28
N LEU A 151 -0.99 -0.82 12.78
CA LEU A 151 -0.62 -0.29 11.46
C LEU A 151 0.71 0.46 11.46
N THR A 152 1.29 0.75 12.63
CA THR A 152 2.58 1.44 12.75
C THR A 152 3.72 0.41 12.69
N PRO A 153 4.65 0.52 11.72
CA PRO A 153 5.80 -0.38 11.66
C PRO A 153 6.76 -0.23 12.84
N ASP A 154 7.33 -1.33 13.27
CA ASP A 154 8.30 -1.46 14.37
C ASP A 154 9.77 -1.49 13.90
N TYR A 155 10.01 -1.26 12.61
CA TYR A 155 11.33 -1.31 11.99
C TYR A 155 11.71 0.05 11.38
N PRO A 156 13.05 0.33 11.23
CA PRO A 156 13.51 1.60 10.67
C PRO A 156 12.98 1.85 9.26
N PHE A 157 12.73 3.12 8.96
CA PHE A 157 12.31 3.54 7.63
C PHE A 157 13.33 3.09 6.57
N PHE A 158 12.90 2.64 5.42
CA PHE A 158 13.67 2.01 4.34
C PHE A 158 14.24 0.61 4.59
N CYS A 159 14.08 -0.01 5.75
CA CYS A 159 14.42 -1.42 5.93
C CYS A 159 13.56 -2.36 5.07
N LYS A 160 12.37 -1.91 4.71
CA LYS A 160 11.49 -2.51 3.69
C LYS A 160 11.08 -1.42 2.71
N ARG A 161 10.56 -1.81 1.54
CA ARG A 161 10.08 -0.86 0.55
C ARG A 161 8.99 0.03 1.15
N VAL A 162 9.19 1.34 1.08
CA VAL A 162 8.19 2.33 1.45
C VAL A 162 7.15 2.42 0.33
N LEU A 163 5.90 2.57 0.70
CA LEU A 163 4.80 2.77 -0.23
C LEU A 163 4.48 4.26 -0.36
N PHE A 164 4.13 4.68 -1.57
CA PHE A 164 3.57 6.00 -1.83
C PHE A 164 2.14 5.79 -2.31
N ILE A 165 1.19 6.06 -1.43
CA ILE A 165 -0.21 5.79 -1.66
C ILE A 165 -1.06 6.66 -0.74
N ASP A 166 -2.06 7.30 -1.31
CA ASP A 166 -3.04 8.05 -0.56
C ASP A 166 -4.08 7.10 0.05
N ASP A 167 -4.73 7.56 1.12
CA ASP A 167 -5.86 6.89 1.79
C ASP A 167 -5.60 5.49 2.36
N TYR A 168 -4.36 4.99 2.37
CA TYR A 168 -4.09 3.64 2.89
C TYR A 168 -4.54 3.48 4.34
N TYR A 169 -4.09 4.38 5.23
CA TYR A 169 -4.42 4.30 6.65
C TYR A 169 -5.88 4.67 6.92
N THR A 170 -6.39 5.70 6.26
CA THR A 170 -7.79 6.14 6.44
C THR A 170 -8.80 5.11 5.95
N THR A 171 -8.41 4.23 5.01
CA THR A 171 -9.25 3.11 4.54
C THR A 171 -9.62 2.16 5.69
N PHE A 172 -8.77 1.98 6.68
CA PHE A 172 -9.06 1.14 7.84
C PHE A 172 -10.08 1.75 8.82
N ASN A 173 -10.49 3.00 8.65
CA ASN A 173 -11.60 3.59 9.39
C ASN A 173 -12.98 3.16 8.88
N LYS A 174 -13.05 2.51 7.71
CA LYS A 174 -14.30 2.04 7.13
C LYS A 174 -14.85 0.87 7.94
N PRO A 175 -16.16 0.83 8.23
CA PRO A 175 -16.76 -0.18 9.10
C PRO A 175 -16.71 -1.60 8.54
N ASN A 176 -16.56 -1.73 7.24
CA ASN A 176 -16.44 -3.01 6.54
C ASN A 176 -15.00 -3.49 6.35
N VAL A 177 -13.99 -2.71 6.77
CA VAL A 177 -12.57 -3.06 6.67
C VAL A 177 -12.05 -3.55 8.01
N ARG A 178 -11.39 -4.70 8.02
CA ARG A 178 -10.83 -5.32 9.21
C ARG A 178 -9.36 -5.66 8.99
N LEU A 179 -8.55 -5.46 10.03
CA LEU A 179 -7.16 -5.90 10.07
C LEU A 179 -7.05 -7.12 11.00
N ILE A 180 -6.44 -8.17 10.50
CA ILE A 180 -5.94 -9.29 11.30
C ILE A 180 -4.43 -9.21 11.27
N ASN A 181 -3.83 -8.93 12.43
CA ASN A 181 -2.37 -8.80 12.56
C ASN A 181 -1.83 -9.99 13.33
N ASP A 182 -1.08 -10.85 12.63
CA ASP A 182 -0.41 -11.99 13.22
C ASP A 182 1.04 -12.06 12.71
N PRO A 183 2.03 -12.05 13.62
CA PRO A 183 3.45 -12.14 13.24
C PRO A 183 3.81 -13.46 12.53
N GLU A 184 3.08 -14.53 12.77
CA GLU A 184 3.25 -15.80 12.06
C GLU A 184 2.59 -15.75 10.67
N GLY A 185 1.65 -14.82 10.48
CA GLY A 185 0.89 -14.66 9.25
C GLY A 185 -0.26 -15.65 9.15
N VAL A 186 -0.73 -15.88 7.93
CA VAL A 186 -1.79 -16.85 7.66
C VAL A 186 -1.23 -18.26 7.80
N ILE A 187 -1.79 -19.05 8.71
CA ILE A 187 -1.36 -20.42 9.02
C ILE A 187 -2.13 -21.47 8.24
N GLY A 188 -3.35 -21.17 7.83
CA GLY A 188 -4.19 -22.10 7.12
C GLY A 188 -5.29 -21.45 6.29
N VAL A 189 -5.83 -22.20 5.36
CA VAL A 189 -7.02 -21.86 4.59
C VAL A 189 -8.01 -23.01 4.69
N THR A 190 -9.25 -22.69 5.04
CA THR A 190 -10.36 -23.63 5.09
C THR A 190 -11.19 -23.61 3.81
N GLU A 191 -12.25 -24.36 3.76
CA GLU A 191 -13.20 -24.34 2.63
C GLU A 191 -13.87 -22.97 2.45
N THR A 192 -14.01 -22.20 3.54
CA THR A 192 -14.81 -20.96 3.57
C THR A 192 -14.04 -19.72 3.98
N GLY A 193 -12.76 -19.84 4.34
CA GLY A 193 -12.00 -18.67 4.83
C GLY A 193 -10.53 -18.95 5.13
N VAL A 194 -9.92 -17.97 5.77
CA VAL A 194 -8.50 -17.93 6.13
C VAL A 194 -8.38 -18.04 7.66
N GLU A 195 -7.41 -18.83 8.12
CA GLU A 195 -7.04 -19.03 9.53
C GLU A 195 -5.70 -18.36 9.86
#